data_01427bfb30a2e2edc4994d00a5f72b52
#
_entry.id   01427bfb30a2e2edc4994d00a5f72b52
#
_cell.length_a   1.000
_cell.length_b   1.000
_cell.length_c   1.000
_cell.angle_alpha   90.00
_cell.angle_beta   90.00
_cell.angle_gamma   90.00
#
_symmetry.space_group_name_H-M   'P 1'
#
loop_
_entity.id
_entity.type
_entity.pdbx_description
1 polymer ?
#
loop_
_entity_poly.entity_id
_entity_poly.type
_entity_poly.pdbx_seq_one_letter_code
_entity_poly.pdbx_strand_id
1 'polypeptide(L)'
;MYKRQVYVTHDQLEAMSLADRIAVMDGGEILQADEPAVIYNKPATKFVASFIGSPGMNFINIDQGISNEQSTLNIEGTNFNIPKQYEISKSKKNSFGIRPENLSLTNEGGLKGSVFGVEYLGSRKIVTVKTNFGEIKVKTNISTSVKINENVQVKPSNDNIIIFDGETDKSLKSEFMN
;
A
#
# COMPACT_ATOMS: atom_id res chain seq x y z
N MET A 1 11.72 -37.74 4.38
CA MET A 1 10.29 -37.72 4.00
C MET A 1 9.77 -36.31 4.26
N TYR A 2 9.58 -35.50 3.21
CA TYR A 2 9.06 -34.15 3.36
C TYR A 2 7.54 -34.24 3.55
N LYS A 3 7.05 -33.81 4.73
CA LYS A 3 5.62 -33.69 4.99
C LYS A 3 5.14 -32.32 4.52
N ARG A 4 4.20 -32.27 3.60
CA ARG A 4 3.43 -31.05 3.32
C ARG A 4 2.44 -30.85 4.45
N GLN A 5 2.44 -29.66 5.04
CA GLN A 5 1.51 -29.28 6.10
C GLN A 5 0.66 -28.11 5.60
N VAL A 6 -0.63 -28.16 5.92
CA VAL A 6 -1.53 -27.02 5.81
C VAL A 6 -1.73 -26.47 7.21
N TYR A 7 -1.42 -25.18 7.38
CA TYR A 7 -1.56 -24.47 8.63
C TYR A 7 -2.57 -23.35 8.48
N VAL A 8 -3.54 -23.26 9.36
CA VAL A 8 -4.57 -22.21 9.36
C VAL A 8 -4.31 -21.29 10.54
N THR A 9 -4.11 -20.01 10.26
CA THR A 9 -3.87 -18.99 11.27
C THR A 9 -4.50 -17.67 10.87
N HIS A 10 -4.81 -16.84 11.84
CA HIS A 10 -5.15 -15.42 11.64
C HIS A 10 -3.94 -14.51 11.92
N ASP A 11 -2.82 -15.06 12.38
CA ASP A 11 -1.60 -14.30 12.62
C ASP A 11 -0.78 -14.17 11.33
N GLN A 12 -0.74 -12.95 10.80
CA GLN A 12 -0.02 -12.63 9.57
C GLN A 12 1.49 -12.80 9.72
N LEU A 13 2.08 -12.47 10.88
CA LEU A 13 3.51 -12.58 11.11
C LEU A 13 3.94 -14.06 11.11
N GLU A 14 3.12 -14.91 11.70
CA GLU A 14 3.32 -16.36 11.68
C GLU A 14 3.27 -16.89 10.24
N ALA A 15 2.21 -16.56 9.49
CA ALA A 15 2.05 -16.98 8.10
C ALA A 15 3.23 -16.50 7.24
N MET A 16 3.58 -15.22 7.33
CA MET A 16 4.66 -14.61 6.53
C MET A 16 6.07 -15.17 6.86
N SER A 17 6.25 -15.68 8.10
CA SER A 17 7.56 -16.16 8.56
C SER A 17 7.78 -17.65 8.32
N LEU A 18 6.73 -18.46 8.34
CA LEU A 18 6.82 -19.93 8.36
C LEU A 18 6.41 -20.58 7.04
N ALA A 19 5.56 -19.93 6.24
CA ALA A 19 4.97 -20.57 5.08
C ALA A 19 5.85 -20.44 3.82
N ASP A 20 5.93 -21.51 3.04
CA ASP A 20 6.45 -21.46 1.67
C ASP A 20 5.45 -20.80 0.72
N ARG A 21 4.15 -20.98 0.99
CA ARG A 21 3.03 -20.36 0.25
C ARG A 21 1.92 -19.98 1.21
N ILE A 22 1.29 -18.84 0.94
CA ILE A 22 0.15 -18.32 1.70
C ILE A 22 -1.06 -18.27 0.77
N ALA A 23 -2.21 -18.76 1.25
CA ALA A 23 -3.51 -18.53 0.64
C ALA A 23 -4.30 -17.53 1.51
N VAL A 24 -4.58 -16.35 0.96
CA VAL A 24 -5.45 -15.35 1.60
C VAL A 24 -6.88 -15.64 1.18
N MET A 25 -7.75 -15.80 2.16
CA MET A 25 -9.15 -16.15 1.96
C MET A 25 -10.07 -15.07 2.53
N ASP A 26 -11.17 -14.84 1.85
CA ASP A 26 -12.27 -14.03 2.35
C ASP A 26 -13.60 -14.60 1.83
N GLY A 27 -14.64 -14.62 2.67
CA GLY A 27 -15.97 -15.13 2.30
C GLY A 27 -16.00 -16.56 1.76
N GLY A 28 -15.00 -17.41 2.10
CA GLY A 28 -14.88 -18.79 1.61
C GLY A 28 -14.14 -18.92 0.27
N GLU A 29 -13.70 -17.82 -0.35
CA GLU A 29 -12.96 -17.79 -1.58
C GLU A 29 -11.47 -17.53 -1.36
N ILE A 30 -10.60 -18.14 -2.17
CA ILE A 30 -9.18 -17.85 -2.18
C ILE A 30 -8.97 -16.64 -3.10
N LEU A 31 -8.60 -15.50 -2.51
CA LEU A 31 -8.34 -14.26 -3.25
C LEU A 31 -6.95 -14.25 -3.91
N GLN A 32 -5.96 -14.84 -3.23
CA GLN A 32 -4.60 -14.99 -3.76
C GLN A 32 -3.89 -16.15 -3.04
N ALA A 33 -3.11 -16.93 -3.77
CA ALA A 33 -2.28 -17.99 -3.21
C ALA A 33 -0.89 -17.98 -3.85
N ASP A 34 0.10 -17.50 -3.11
CA ASP A 34 1.45 -17.27 -3.62
C ASP A 34 2.52 -17.33 -2.52
N GLU A 35 3.79 -17.11 -2.88
CA GLU A 35 4.88 -16.92 -1.93
C GLU A 35 4.65 -15.67 -1.07
N PRO A 36 5.09 -15.65 0.21
CA PRO A 36 4.89 -14.51 1.11
C PRO A 36 5.32 -13.16 0.51
N ALA A 37 6.49 -13.13 -0.15
CA ALA A 37 6.99 -11.90 -0.77
C ALA A 37 6.09 -11.38 -1.90
N VAL A 38 5.49 -12.29 -2.69
CA VAL A 38 4.56 -11.93 -3.77
C VAL A 38 3.25 -11.40 -3.18
N ILE A 39 2.68 -12.09 -2.19
CA ILE A 39 1.47 -11.64 -1.48
C ILE A 39 1.64 -10.22 -0.91
N TYR A 40 2.83 -9.94 -0.34
CA TYR A 40 3.12 -8.63 0.25
C TYR A 40 3.33 -7.53 -0.80
N ASN A 41 4.18 -7.81 -1.81
CA ASN A 41 4.60 -6.80 -2.77
C ASN A 41 3.65 -6.66 -3.96
N LYS A 42 2.97 -7.74 -4.36
CA LYS A 42 2.09 -7.81 -5.54
C LYS A 42 0.69 -8.33 -5.15
N PRO A 43 -0.03 -7.67 -4.23
CA PRO A 43 -1.36 -8.12 -3.82
C PRO A 43 -2.34 -8.03 -4.99
N ALA A 44 -3.11 -9.10 -5.20
CA ALA A 44 -4.06 -9.21 -6.31
C ALA A 44 -5.30 -8.32 -6.13
N THR A 45 -5.65 -8.02 -4.87
CA THR A 45 -6.83 -7.20 -4.53
C THR A 45 -6.52 -6.20 -3.42
N LYS A 46 -7.36 -5.18 -3.33
CA LYS A 46 -7.32 -4.18 -2.26
C LYS A 46 -7.48 -4.83 -0.87
N PHE A 47 -8.32 -5.89 -0.77
CA PHE A 47 -8.46 -6.67 0.45
C PHE A 47 -7.12 -7.28 0.88
N VAL A 48 -6.46 -8.03 0.00
CA VAL A 48 -5.15 -8.65 0.28
C VAL A 48 -4.13 -7.60 0.71
N ALA A 49 -4.07 -6.47 -0.01
CA ALA A 49 -3.16 -5.36 0.28
C ALA A 49 -3.41 -4.73 1.66
N SER A 50 -4.67 -4.61 2.07
CA SER A 50 -5.06 -4.05 3.38
C SER A 50 -4.85 -5.05 4.51
N PHE A 51 -5.13 -6.33 4.25
CA PHE A 51 -5.07 -7.40 5.25
C PHE A 51 -3.63 -7.78 5.57
N ILE A 52 -2.76 -7.90 4.57
CA ILE A 52 -1.36 -8.30 4.75
C ILE A 52 -0.47 -7.08 5.03
N GLY A 53 0.18 -7.10 6.17
CA GLY A 53 1.09 -6.05 6.67
C GLY A 53 0.58 -5.37 7.93
N SER A 54 1.49 -4.94 8.79
CA SER A 54 1.19 -4.23 10.02
C SER A 54 2.07 -2.96 10.13
N PRO A 55 1.48 -1.80 9.80
CA PRO A 55 0.14 -1.57 9.25
C PRO A 55 0.00 -2.05 7.80
N GLY A 56 -1.25 -2.24 7.34
CA GLY A 56 -1.57 -2.56 5.96
C GLY A 56 -1.22 -1.44 4.98
N MET A 57 -1.50 -1.66 3.70
CA MET A 57 -1.26 -0.66 2.64
C MET A 57 -2.14 0.58 2.83
N ASN A 58 -1.59 1.76 2.57
CA ASN A 58 -2.38 2.99 2.47
C ASN A 58 -3.10 3.03 1.12
N PHE A 59 -4.32 3.59 1.12
CA PHE A 59 -5.10 3.80 -0.09
C PHE A 59 -5.49 5.27 -0.21
N ILE A 60 -5.21 5.86 -1.35
CA ILE A 60 -5.61 7.21 -1.71
C ILE A 60 -6.56 7.09 -2.90
N ASN A 61 -7.81 7.53 -2.71
CA ASN A 61 -8.79 7.51 -3.79
C ASN A 61 -8.42 8.55 -4.84
N ILE A 62 -8.52 8.15 -6.11
CA ILE A 62 -8.25 9.00 -7.25
C ILE A 62 -9.49 9.03 -8.16
N ASP A 63 -9.99 10.24 -8.46
CA ASP A 63 -11.22 10.44 -9.22
C ASP A 63 -10.93 10.51 -10.74
N GLN A 64 -10.07 9.64 -11.23
CA GLN A 64 -9.69 9.57 -12.63
C GLN A 64 -9.50 8.14 -13.10
N GLY A 65 -9.77 7.92 -14.39
CA GLY A 65 -9.45 6.66 -15.06
C GLY A 65 -7.95 6.46 -15.23
N ILE A 66 -7.55 5.26 -15.58
CA ILE A 66 -6.16 4.89 -15.89
C ILE A 66 -6.08 4.51 -17.37
N SER A 67 -5.13 5.11 -18.07
CA SER A 67 -4.85 4.83 -19.49
C SER A 67 -3.69 3.85 -19.63
N ASN A 68 -3.66 3.16 -20.77
CA ASN A 68 -2.49 2.35 -21.13
C ASN A 68 -1.23 3.23 -21.23
N GLU A 69 -0.12 2.70 -20.76
CA GLU A 69 1.20 3.36 -20.73
C GLU A 69 1.28 4.63 -19.83
N GLN A 70 0.24 4.89 -19.03
CA GLN A 70 0.28 6.00 -18.07
C GLN A 70 1.35 5.75 -17.01
N SER A 71 2.20 6.77 -16.78
CA SER A 71 3.30 6.73 -15.81
C SER A 71 3.27 7.88 -14.80
N THR A 72 2.21 8.70 -14.83
CA THR A 72 2.04 9.82 -13.91
C THR A 72 0.57 9.94 -13.47
N LEU A 73 0.37 10.39 -12.23
CA LEU A 73 -0.94 10.73 -11.68
C LEU A 73 -0.89 12.14 -11.09
N ASN A 74 -1.92 12.95 -11.36
CA ASN A 74 -2.10 14.21 -10.67
C ASN A 74 -3.08 14.02 -9.50
N ILE A 75 -2.63 14.32 -8.29
CA ILE A 75 -3.44 14.25 -7.07
C ILE A 75 -3.33 15.63 -6.40
N GLU A 76 -4.43 16.35 -6.29
CA GLU A 76 -4.51 17.72 -5.74
C GLU A 76 -3.46 18.70 -6.31
N GLY A 77 -3.20 18.63 -7.62
CA GLY A 77 -2.21 19.49 -8.29
C GLY A 77 -0.75 19.04 -8.12
N THR A 78 -0.50 17.96 -7.41
CA THR A 78 0.83 17.34 -7.29
C THR A 78 0.94 16.16 -8.25
N ASN A 79 1.96 16.15 -9.08
CA ASN A 79 2.25 15.05 -9.99
C ASN A 79 3.09 13.99 -9.28
N PHE A 80 2.61 12.76 -9.30
CA PHE A 80 3.31 11.58 -8.78
C PHE A 80 3.70 10.67 -9.94
N ASN A 81 4.94 10.23 -9.96
CA ASN A 81 5.36 9.15 -10.85
C ASN A 81 4.76 7.84 -10.33
N ILE A 82 4.27 7.03 -11.25
CA ILE A 82 3.75 5.68 -10.98
C ILE A 82 4.41 4.70 -11.95
N PRO A 83 4.50 3.41 -11.61
CA PRO A 83 4.88 2.39 -12.57
C PRO A 83 4.00 2.46 -13.81
N LYS A 84 4.60 2.28 -14.98
CA LYS A 84 3.90 2.28 -16.26
C LYS A 84 2.75 1.27 -16.23
N GLN A 85 1.54 1.72 -16.53
CA GLN A 85 0.34 0.89 -16.49
C GLN A 85 0.12 0.16 -17.82
N TYR A 86 -0.22 -1.12 -17.76
CA TYR A 86 -0.50 -1.95 -18.93
C TYR A 86 -1.97 -2.36 -19.04
N GLU A 87 -2.78 -1.92 -18.11
CA GLU A 87 -4.21 -2.18 -18.07
C GLU A 87 -4.98 -0.87 -17.91
N ILE A 88 -6.12 -0.79 -18.61
CA ILE A 88 -6.97 0.40 -18.63
C ILE A 88 -8.07 0.24 -17.59
N SER A 89 -8.28 1.26 -16.76
CA SER A 89 -9.47 1.38 -15.94
C SER A 89 -10.26 2.64 -16.31
N LYS A 90 -11.54 2.46 -16.63
CA LYS A 90 -12.48 3.56 -16.87
C LYS A 90 -13.16 4.03 -15.59
N SER A 91 -12.97 3.32 -14.49
CA SER A 91 -13.51 3.71 -13.19
C SER A 91 -13.00 5.08 -12.77
N LYS A 92 -13.89 5.90 -12.21
CA LYS A 92 -13.55 7.19 -11.59
C LYS A 92 -13.35 7.06 -10.08
N LYS A 93 -13.18 5.83 -9.56
CA LYS A 93 -13.01 5.54 -8.13
C LYS A 93 -11.79 4.63 -7.88
N ASN A 94 -10.78 4.76 -8.74
CA ASN A 94 -9.54 3.99 -8.57
C ASN A 94 -8.85 4.35 -7.25
N SER A 95 -8.00 3.45 -6.76
CA SER A 95 -7.21 3.70 -5.57
C SER A 95 -5.72 3.57 -5.87
N PHE A 96 -4.98 4.56 -5.44
CA PHE A 96 -3.52 4.55 -5.40
C PHE A 96 -3.09 3.87 -4.10
N GLY A 97 -2.47 2.70 -4.19
CA GLY A 97 -2.02 1.90 -3.06
C GLY A 97 -0.52 2.02 -2.85
N ILE A 98 -0.09 2.25 -1.60
CA ILE A 98 1.32 2.33 -1.26
C ILE A 98 1.59 1.85 0.17
N ARG A 99 2.64 1.06 0.37
CA ARG A 99 3.04 0.56 1.68
C ARG A 99 3.60 1.69 2.56
N PRO A 100 3.38 1.65 3.88
CA PRO A 100 3.88 2.67 4.81
C PRO A 100 5.38 2.93 4.76
N GLU A 101 6.19 1.90 4.51
CA GLU A 101 7.64 2.01 4.36
C GLU A 101 8.11 2.63 3.03
N ASN A 102 7.22 2.67 2.03
CA ASN A 102 7.46 3.30 0.73
C ASN A 102 7.02 4.77 0.69
N LEU A 103 6.65 5.32 1.84
CA LEU A 103 6.33 6.73 2.02
C LEU A 103 7.40 7.45 2.83
N SER A 104 7.59 8.71 2.54
CA SER A 104 8.47 9.61 3.30
C SER A 104 7.73 10.89 3.70
N LEU A 105 8.12 11.42 4.86
CA LEU A 105 7.73 12.77 5.29
C LEU A 105 8.65 13.80 4.63
N THR A 106 8.07 14.87 4.16
CA THR A 106 8.78 15.96 3.46
C THR A 106 8.13 17.30 3.75
N ASN A 107 8.79 18.39 3.37
CA ASN A 107 8.22 19.74 3.45
C ASN A 107 7.65 20.21 2.11
N GLU A 108 7.92 19.46 1.01
CA GLU A 108 7.49 19.86 -0.34
C GLU A 108 7.27 18.65 -1.26
N GLY A 109 6.46 18.86 -2.30
CA GLY A 109 6.26 17.88 -3.38
C GLY A 109 5.48 16.64 -2.97
N GLY A 110 4.66 16.71 -1.92
CA GLY A 110 3.81 15.62 -1.45
C GLY A 110 2.38 16.06 -1.13
N LEU A 111 1.60 15.11 -0.65
CA LEU A 111 0.24 15.35 -0.13
C LEU A 111 0.32 16.06 1.22
N LYS A 112 -0.36 17.19 1.33
CA LYS A 112 -0.38 18.00 2.55
C LYS A 112 -1.19 17.32 3.66
N GLY A 113 -0.71 17.41 4.89
CA GLY A 113 -1.41 16.91 6.06
C GLY A 113 -0.81 17.38 7.37
N SER A 114 -1.36 16.92 8.46
CA SER A 114 -0.85 17.17 9.81
C SER A 114 -0.60 15.87 10.55
N VAL A 115 0.44 15.81 11.35
CA VAL A 115 0.77 14.65 12.18
C VAL A 115 -0.31 14.47 13.24
N PHE A 116 -1.02 13.35 13.18
CA PHE A 116 -2.11 13.01 14.10
C PHE A 116 -1.64 12.09 15.22
N GLY A 117 -0.74 11.16 14.94
CA GLY A 117 -0.26 10.17 15.91
C GLY A 117 1.15 9.68 15.59
N VAL A 118 1.84 9.19 16.60
CA VAL A 118 3.15 8.55 16.48
C VAL A 118 3.16 7.30 17.37
N GLU A 119 3.40 6.15 16.77
CA GLU A 119 3.51 4.86 17.45
C GLU A 119 4.96 4.34 17.34
N TYR A 120 5.55 3.93 18.44
CA TYR A 120 6.93 3.44 18.46
C TYR A 120 6.99 1.91 18.38
N LEU A 121 7.75 1.40 17.40
CA LEU A 121 7.93 -0.03 17.14
C LEU A 121 9.43 -0.38 17.17
N GLY A 122 10.04 -0.25 18.34
CA GLY A 122 11.48 -0.51 18.50
C GLY A 122 12.35 0.46 17.68
N SER A 123 13.02 -0.03 16.64
CA SER A 123 13.90 0.78 15.77
C SER A 123 13.17 1.62 14.72
N ARG A 124 11.86 1.44 14.59
CA ARG A 124 10.99 2.15 13.65
C ARG A 124 9.84 2.81 14.39
N LYS A 125 9.19 3.74 13.74
CA LYS A 125 7.93 4.32 14.19
C LYS A 125 6.96 4.48 13.02
N ILE A 126 5.67 4.42 13.34
CA ILE A 126 4.58 4.75 12.44
C ILE A 126 4.13 6.17 12.76
N VAL A 127 4.15 7.02 11.76
CA VAL A 127 3.59 8.37 11.84
C VAL A 127 2.27 8.37 11.09
N THR A 128 1.18 8.64 11.78
CA THR A 128 -0.14 8.80 11.17
C THR A 128 -0.33 10.27 10.81
N VAL A 129 -0.51 10.54 9.53
CA VAL A 129 -0.74 11.88 8.97
C VAL A 129 -2.18 11.99 8.50
N LYS A 130 -2.91 12.96 9.02
CA LYS A 130 -4.27 13.27 8.59
C LYS A 130 -4.22 14.19 7.37
N THR A 131 -4.78 13.73 6.26
CA THR A 131 -4.83 14.41 4.97
C THR A 131 -6.27 14.57 4.48
N ASN A 132 -6.48 15.24 3.35
CA ASN A 132 -7.80 15.30 2.69
C ASN A 132 -8.30 13.93 2.18
N PHE A 133 -7.39 12.95 2.06
CA PHE A 133 -7.71 11.58 1.63
C PHE A 133 -7.92 10.62 2.81
N GLY A 134 -7.94 11.12 4.03
CA GLY A 134 -7.99 10.33 5.24
C GLY A 134 -6.63 10.21 5.92
N GLU A 135 -6.49 9.19 6.76
CA GLU A 135 -5.27 8.92 7.50
C GLU A 135 -4.28 8.11 6.66
N ILE A 136 -3.07 8.63 6.54
CA ILE A 136 -1.94 7.97 5.86
C ILE A 136 -0.89 7.60 6.89
N LYS A 137 -0.49 6.34 6.90
CA LYS A 137 0.54 5.82 7.80
C LYS A 137 1.88 5.76 7.10
N VAL A 138 2.88 6.40 7.69
CA VAL A 138 4.27 6.44 7.19
C VAL A 138 5.17 5.70 8.18
N LYS A 139 5.85 4.66 7.73
CA LYS A 139 6.82 3.92 8.54
C LYS A 139 8.21 4.52 8.34
N THR A 140 8.74 5.11 9.39
CA THR A 140 10.02 5.84 9.32
C THR A 140 10.99 5.42 10.43
N ASN A 141 12.22 5.93 10.36
CA ASN A 141 13.23 5.66 11.38
C ASN A 141 12.85 6.35 12.69
N ILE A 142 13.22 5.76 13.83
CA ILE A 142 12.98 6.34 15.16
C ILE A 142 13.61 7.72 15.33
N SER A 143 14.73 7.99 14.67
CA SER A 143 15.43 9.27 14.70
C SER A 143 14.75 10.42 13.94
N THR A 144 13.76 10.12 13.07
CA THR A 144 13.02 11.17 12.35
C THR A 144 12.28 12.06 13.34
N SER A 145 12.58 13.35 13.39
CA SER A 145 11.90 14.29 14.30
C SER A 145 10.54 14.67 13.74
N VAL A 146 9.48 14.46 14.51
CA VAL A 146 8.10 14.88 14.18
C VAL A 146 7.36 15.22 15.47
N LYS A 147 6.46 16.18 15.40
CA LYS A 147 5.61 16.61 16.54
C LYS A 147 4.13 16.44 16.15
N ILE A 148 3.31 16.11 17.14
CA ILE A 148 1.84 16.09 16.97
C ILE A 148 1.37 17.48 16.52
N ASN A 149 0.42 17.52 15.59
CA ASN A 149 -0.12 18.71 14.92
C ASN A 149 0.89 19.46 14.03
N GLU A 150 2.07 18.92 13.78
CA GLU A 150 3.02 19.48 12.82
C GLU A 150 2.47 19.32 11.39
N ASN A 151 2.55 20.39 10.60
CA ASN A 151 2.22 20.32 9.18
C ASN A 151 3.37 19.67 8.41
N VAL A 152 3.05 18.64 7.68
CA VAL A 152 3.99 17.84 6.88
C VAL A 152 3.39 17.54 5.51
N GLN A 153 4.21 17.04 4.61
CA GLN A 153 3.75 16.45 3.37
C GLN A 153 4.22 15.00 3.29
N VAL A 154 3.43 14.17 2.64
CA VAL A 154 3.71 12.74 2.45
C VAL A 154 3.90 12.47 0.97
N LYS A 155 5.02 11.86 0.60
CA LYS A 155 5.30 11.47 -0.77
C LYS A 155 5.86 10.05 -0.88
N PRO A 156 5.66 9.37 -2.02
CA PRO A 156 6.36 8.13 -2.32
C PRO A 156 7.87 8.33 -2.26
N SER A 157 8.57 7.36 -1.69
CA SER A 157 10.04 7.32 -1.66
C SER A 157 10.62 6.43 -2.78
N ASN A 158 9.76 5.68 -3.47
CA ASN A 158 10.09 4.81 -4.60
C ASN A 158 8.84 4.58 -5.47
N ASP A 159 8.97 3.80 -6.52
CA ASP A 159 7.92 3.51 -7.50
C ASP A 159 7.09 2.25 -7.15
N ASN A 160 7.16 1.75 -5.92
CA ASN A 160 6.39 0.59 -5.45
C ASN A 160 4.93 0.99 -5.15
N ILE A 161 4.24 1.40 -6.21
CA ILE A 161 2.87 1.89 -6.19
C ILE A 161 2.00 0.93 -6.99
N ILE A 162 0.83 0.64 -6.47
CA ILE A 162 -0.15 -0.24 -7.10
C ILE A 162 -1.44 0.54 -7.30
N ILE A 163 -1.99 0.48 -8.50
CA ILE A 163 -3.32 1.03 -8.77
C ILE A 163 -4.35 -0.11 -8.66
N PHE A 164 -5.40 0.13 -7.92
CA PHE A 164 -6.53 -0.77 -7.79
C PHE A 164 -7.73 -0.19 -8.51
N ASP A 165 -8.37 -1.02 -9.34
CA ASP A 165 -9.59 -0.65 -10.05
C ASP A 165 -10.76 -0.46 -9.07
N GLY A 166 -11.48 0.63 -9.23
CA GLY A 166 -12.51 1.03 -8.29
C GLY A 166 -13.85 0.29 -8.40
N GLU A 167 -14.01 -0.59 -9.39
CA GLU A 167 -15.21 -1.42 -9.57
C GLU A 167 -14.96 -2.87 -9.12
N THR A 168 -13.75 -3.38 -9.36
CA THR A 168 -13.39 -4.77 -9.11
C THR A 168 -12.52 -4.96 -7.89
N ASP A 169 -11.96 -3.89 -7.33
CA ASP A 169 -10.94 -3.88 -6.25
C ASP A 169 -9.68 -4.70 -6.61
N LYS A 170 -9.49 -5.05 -7.87
CA LYS A 170 -8.29 -5.77 -8.34
C LYS A 170 -7.17 -4.81 -8.66
N SER A 171 -5.94 -5.26 -8.43
CA SER A 171 -4.75 -4.53 -8.87
C SER A 171 -4.64 -4.52 -10.39
N LEU A 172 -4.33 -3.36 -10.98
CA LEU A 172 -4.06 -3.22 -12.40
C LEU A 172 -2.66 -3.73 -12.74
N LYS A 173 -2.50 -4.31 -13.92
CA LYS A 173 -1.19 -4.71 -14.43
C LYS A 173 -0.34 -3.49 -14.71
N SER A 174 0.89 -3.53 -14.23
CA SER A 174 1.87 -2.46 -14.40
C SER A 174 3.28 -3.01 -14.50
N GLU A 175 4.24 -2.17 -14.79
CA GLU A 175 5.67 -2.51 -14.76
C GLU A 175 6.10 -3.11 -13.41
N PHE A 176 5.55 -2.64 -12.30
CA PHE A 176 5.82 -3.16 -10.96
C PHE A 176 5.14 -4.51 -10.67
N MET A 177 3.94 -4.74 -11.26
CA MET A 177 3.13 -5.95 -11.01
C MET A 177 3.52 -7.14 -11.89
N ASN A 178 4.31 -6.93 -12.94
CA ASN A 178 4.80 -7.99 -13.84
C ASN A 178 5.95 -8.81 -13.25
#